data_be07786f55e9fcb4a6c2e67f2e4b8214
#
_entry.id   be07786f55e9fcb4a6c2e67f2e4b8214
#
_cell.length_a   1.000
_cell.length_b   1.000
_cell.length_c   1.000
_cell.angle_alpha   90.00
_cell.angle_beta   90.00
_cell.angle_gamma   90.00
#
_symmetry.space_group_name_H-M   'P 1'
#
loop_
_entity.id
_entity.type
_entity.pdbx_description
1 polymer ?
#
loop_
_entity_poly.entity_id
_entity_poly.type
_entity_poly.pdbx_seq_one_letter_code
_entity_poly.pdbx_strand_id
1 'polypeptide(L)'
;MSVKNILMIGTGGTIASEMTPSGLTPELNSTQLLSFVPRIGELCHVDCIQLYSLDSTNIRPAHWLGTARAVQENYDRYDGFVISHGTDTMAYTAAALSYLIQGSPKPIVLTGAQKPIWFDGTDSKRNLTDAFLYACRGCGGVQIVFNGKVILGTRARKTCSKSFQAFSSVNYPDLAVVQDEHLLQYMRCACYPRPVFYDTLDDNVGLLKLIPGTPSAVLEFMLERFDGLVIESFGVGGLPEYEGDASYYDIIRRG
;
A
#
# COMPACT_ATOMS: atom_id res chain seq x y z
N MET A 1 26.75 -2.35 -13.85
CA MET A 1 26.07 -2.62 -12.58
C MET A 1 25.68 -4.09 -12.57
N SER A 2 25.77 -4.80 -11.43
CA SER A 2 25.27 -6.19 -11.35
C SER A 2 23.74 -6.20 -11.56
N VAL A 3 23.25 -7.23 -12.22
CA VAL A 3 21.81 -7.46 -12.38
C VAL A 3 21.22 -7.68 -10.98
N LYS A 4 20.13 -7.00 -10.68
CA LYS A 4 19.45 -7.07 -9.38
C LYS A 4 18.58 -8.32 -9.28
N ASN A 5 18.46 -8.87 -8.07
CA ASN A 5 17.53 -9.95 -7.75
C ASN A 5 16.31 -9.36 -7.02
N ILE A 6 15.14 -9.46 -7.61
CA ILE A 6 13.90 -8.90 -7.07
C ILE A 6 12.92 -10.04 -6.76
N LEU A 7 12.32 -10.02 -5.58
CA LEU A 7 11.22 -10.93 -5.24
C LEU A 7 9.88 -10.28 -5.55
N MET A 8 9.08 -10.93 -6.38
CA MET A 8 7.68 -10.58 -6.58
C MET A 8 6.80 -11.37 -5.61
N ILE A 9 6.00 -10.64 -4.83
CA ILE A 9 5.04 -11.21 -3.87
C ILE A 9 3.63 -10.93 -4.38
N GLY A 10 2.89 -11.97 -4.76
CA GLY A 10 1.50 -11.87 -5.19
C GLY A 10 0.55 -11.88 -4.00
N THR A 11 -0.36 -10.90 -3.95
CA THR A 11 -1.44 -10.87 -2.96
C THR A 11 -2.83 -10.87 -3.61
N GLY A 12 -2.91 -10.87 -4.95
CA GLY A 12 -4.16 -10.82 -5.71
C GLY A 12 -4.45 -9.44 -6.31
N GLY A 13 -5.69 -8.99 -6.22
CA GLY A 13 -6.18 -7.73 -6.75
C GLY A 13 -6.56 -7.79 -8.23
N THR A 14 -7.13 -6.68 -8.74
CA THR A 14 -7.64 -6.56 -10.13
C THR A 14 -6.59 -6.87 -11.19
N ILE A 15 -5.33 -6.54 -10.93
CA ILE A 15 -4.22 -6.84 -11.86
C ILE A 15 -4.13 -8.32 -12.21
N ALA A 16 -4.44 -9.18 -11.25
CA ALA A 16 -4.40 -10.65 -11.35
C ALA A 16 -5.78 -11.27 -11.64
N SER A 17 -6.81 -10.46 -11.91
CA SER A 17 -8.18 -10.98 -12.05
C SER A 17 -8.45 -11.49 -13.45
N GLU A 18 -9.20 -12.60 -13.51
CA GLU A 18 -9.82 -13.17 -14.69
C GLU A 18 -11.34 -13.04 -14.60
N MET A 19 -12.02 -13.17 -15.76
CA MET A 19 -13.47 -13.14 -15.79
C MET A 19 -14.02 -14.52 -15.39
N THR A 20 -14.76 -14.57 -14.31
CA THR A 20 -15.45 -15.78 -13.83
C THR A 20 -16.96 -15.57 -13.86
N PRO A 21 -17.77 -16.62 -13.69
CA PRO A 21 -19.23 -16.47 -13.58
C PRO A 21 -19.68 -15.54 -12.42
N SER A 22 -18.85 -15.39 -11.40
CA SER A 22 -19.08 -14.47 -10.25
C SER A 22 -18.51 -13.06 -10.46
N GLY A 23 -17.93 -12.76 -11.64
CA GLY A 23 -17.29 -11.48 -11.96
C GLY A 23 -15.77 -11.60 -12.01
N LEU A 24 -15.09 -10.47 -11.87
CA LEU A 24 -13.62 -10.42 -11.83
C LEU A 24 -13.10 -11.00 -10.51
N THR A 25 -12.30 -12.07 -10.59
CA THR A 25 -11.71 -12.76 -9.42
C THR A 25 -10.20 -12.89 -9.61
N PRO A 26 -9.37 -12.65 -8.58
CA PRO A 26 -7.91 -12.81 -8.67
C PRO A 26 -7.54 -14.30 -8.82
N GLU A 27 -7.22 -14.71 -10.03
CA GLU A 27 -6.89 -16.11 -10.40
C GLU A 27 -5.44 -16.26 -10.87
N LEU A 28 -4.87 -15.21 -11.49
CA LEU A 28 -3.49 -15.25 -11.98
C LEU A 28 -2.50 -15.19 -10.83
N ASN A 29 -1.52 -16.09 -10.86
CA ASN A 29 -0.39 -16.02 -9.94
C ASN A 29 0.70 -15.05 -10.44
N SER A 30 1.69 -14.76 -9.60
CA SER A 30 2.77 -13.82 -9.90
C SER A 30 3.59 -14.19 -11.13
N THR A 31 3.84 -15.49 -11.36
CA THR A 31 4.58 -15.97 -12.53
C THR A 31 3.79 -15.76 -13.82
N GLN A 32 2.48 -16.00 -13.77
CA GLN A 32 1.60 -15.73 -14.91
C GLN A 32 1.52 -14.23 -15.22
N LEU A 33 1.46 -13.38 -14.19
CA LEU A 33 1.50 -11.92 -14.38
C LEU A 33 2.77 -11.47 -15.11
N LEU A 34 3.92 -12.00 -14.74
CA LEU A 34 5.19 -11.66 -15.39
C LEU A 34 5.24 -12.07 -16.86
N SER A 35 4.56 -13.16 -17.24
CA SER A 35 4.54 -13.59 -18.64
C SER A 35 3.90 -12.57 -19.59
N PHE A 36 3.03 -11.70 -19.08
CA PHE A 36 2.46 -10.58 -19.85
C PHE A 36 3.41 -9.40 -20.03
N VAL A 37 4.52 -9.37 -19.28
CA VAL A 37 5.49 -8.26 -19.30
C VAL A 37 6.93 -8.83 -19.38
N PRO A 38 7.31 -9.53 -20.47
CA PRO A 38 8.61 -10.22 -20.58
C PRO A 38 9.80 -9.28 -20.44
N ARG A 39 9.61 -8.01 -20.73
CA ARG A 39 10.62 -6.95 -20.59
C ARG A 39 11.15 -6.79 -19.16
N ILE A 40 10.42 -7.20 -18.13
CA ILE A 40 10.92 -7.17 -16.76
C ILE A 40 12.16 -8.06 -16.60
N GLY A 41 12.24 -9.17 -17.33
CA GLY A 41 13.42 -10.03 -17.37
C GLY A 41 14.69 -9.38 -17.93
N GLU A 42 14.56 -8.28 -18.69
CA GLU A 42 15.69 -7.47 -19.17
C GLU A 42 16.21 -6.50 -18.09
N LEU A 43 15.35 -6.18 -17.09
CA LEU A 43 15.68 -5.25 -16.00
C LEU A 43 16.39 -5.96 -14.84
N CYS A 44 15.95 -7.16 -14.48
CA CYS A 44 16.41 -7.87 -13.28
C CYS A 44 16.09 -9.36 -13.33
N HIS A 45 16.70 -10.13 -12.42
CA HIS A 45 16.24 -11.48 -12.11
C HIS A 45 15.05 -11.40 -11.17
N VAL A 46 14.00 -12.18 -11.46
CA VAL A 46 12.78 -12.18 -10.67
C VAL A 46 12.43 -13.59 -10.22
N ASP A 47 12.31 -13.75 -8.92
CA ASP A 47 11.63 -14.89 -8.31
C ASP A 47 10.23 -14.48 -7.85
N CYS A 48 9.31 -15.43 -7.79
CA CYS A 48 7.92 -15.19 -7.45
C CYS A 48 7.48 -16.07 -6.29
N ILE A 49 6.70 -15.48 -5.39
CA ILE A 49 5.88 -16.20 -4.43
C ILE A 49 4.43 -15.70 -4.52
N GLN A 50 3.47 -16.62 -4.42
CA GLN A 50 2.06 -16.29 -4.28
C GLN A 50 1.68 -16.44 -2.83
N LEU A 51 1.49 -15.32 -2.15
CA LEU A 51 1.17 -15.30 -0.73
C LEU A 51 -0.35 -15.37 -0.51
N TYR A 52 -1.10 -14.58 -1.29
CA TYR A 52 -2.56 -14.53 -1.25
C TYR A 52 -3.12 -14.36 -2.67
N SER A 53 -4.40 -14.72 -2.85
CA SER A 53 -5.19 -14.43 -4.05
C SER A 53 -6.50 -13.78 -3.62
N LEU A 54 -6.40 -12.53 -3.10
CA LEU A 54 -7.51 -11.83 -2.48
C LEU A 54 -7.93 -10.60 -3.28
N ASP A 55 -9.23 -10.31 -3.27
CA ASP A 55 -9.68 -8.94 -3.45
C ASP A 55 -9.22 -8.12 -2.24
N SER A 56 -8.67 -6.93 -2.50
CA SER A 56 -8.08 -6.10 -1.44
C SER A 56 -9.10 -5.64 -0.38
N THR A 57 -10.38 -5.65 -0.68
CA THR A 57 -11.46 -5.40 0.30
C THR A 57 -11.48 -6.43 1.43
N ASN A 58 -10.88 -7.61 1.20
CA ASN A 58 -10.77 -8.69 2.18
C ASN A 58 -9.43 -8.71 2.95
N ILE A 59 -8.57 -7.75 2.71
CA ILE A 59 -7.29 -7.63 3.44
C ILE A 59 -7.58 -7.24 4.90
N ARG A 60 -6.86 -7.88 5.82
CA ARG A 60 -6.94 -7.68 7.27
C ARG A 60 -5.54 -7.50 7.86
N PRO A 61 -5.39 -7.03 9.10
CA PRO A 61 -4.09 -6.88 9.77
C PRO A 61 -3.22 -8.13 9.73
N ALA A 62 -3.79 -9.34 9.87
CA ALA A 62 -3.07 -10.60 9.73
C ALA A 62 -2.37 -10.77 8.38
N HIS A 63 -2.95 -10.23 7.29
CA HIS A 63 -2.34 -10.28 5.96
C HIS A 63 -1.16 -9.30 5.84
N TRP A 64 -1.20 -8.15 6.53
CA TRP A 64 -0.07 -7.23 6.60
C TRP A 64 1.11 -7.87 7.34
N LEU A 65 0.84 -8.52 8.48
CA LEU A 65 1.86 -9.28 9.23
C LEU A 65 2.46 -10.41 8.38
N GLY A 66 1.61 -11.18 7.68
CA GLY A 66 2.07 -12.23 6.76
C GLY A 66 2.94 -11.69 5.63
N THR A 67 2.56 -10.53 5.05
CA THR A 67 3.35 -9.89 3.99
C THR A 67 4.68 -9.35 4.52
N ALA A 68 4.70 -8.71 5.69
CA ALA A 68 5.92 -8.25 6.34
C ALA A 68 6.87 -9.42 6.66
N ARG A 69 6.32 -10.55 7.15
CA ARG A 69 7.08 -11.78 7.41
C ARG A 69 7.67 -12.36 6.13
N ALA A 70 6.91 -12.42 5.04
CA ALA A 70 7.40 -12.89 3.74
C ALA A 70 8.57 -12.04 3.22
N VAL A 71 8.53 -10.71 3.42
CA VAL A 71 9.65 -9.82 3.12
C VAL A 71 10.84 -10.13 4.05
N GLN A 72 10.63 -10.27 5.35
CA GLN A 72 11.67 -10.54 6.35
C GLN A 72 12.41 -11.85 6.07
N GLU A 73 11.69 -12.95 5.83
CA GLU A 73 12.26 -14.27 5.57
C GLU A 73 13.11 -14.32 4.29
N ASN A 74 12.84 -13.41 3.35
CA ASN A 74 13.54 -13.33 2.07
C ASN A 74 14.51 -12.13 1.98
N TYR A 75 14.62 -11.34 3.04
CA TYR A 75 15.27 -10.05 2.98
C TYR A 75 16.73 -10.11 2.50
N ASP A 76 17.51 -11.05 3.00
CA ASP A 76 18.95 -11.14 2.67
C ASP A 76 19.22 -11.68 1.27
N ARG A 77 18.26 -12.38 0.67
CA ARG A 77 18.39 -13.04 -0.64
C ARG A 77 18.14 -12.10 -1.83
N TYR A 78 17.36 -11.03 -1.62
CA TYR A 78 16.91 -10.14 -2.70
C TYR A 78 17.36 -8.71 -2.47
N ASP A 79 17.54 -7.96 -3.57
CA ASP A 79 17.91 -6.54 -3.57
C ASP A 79 16.71 -5.60 -3.37
N GLY A 80 15.50 -6.10 -3.63
CA GLY A 80 14.26 -5.36 -3.50
C GLY A 80 13.04 -6.26 -3.65
N PHE A 81 11.86 -5.70 -3.41
CA PHE A 81 10.60 -6.42 -3.38
C PHE A 81 9.54 -5.68 -4.20
N VAL A 82 8.75 -6.42 -4.98
CA VAL A 82 7.56 -5.89 -5.66
C VAL A 82 6.35 -6.69 -5.20
N ILE A 83 5.35 -6.01 -4.67
CA ILE A 83 4.13 -6.61 -4.12
C ILE A 83 2.97 -6.21 -5.04
N SER A 84 2.37 -7.19 -5.72
CA SER A 84 1.12 -6.95 -6.48
C SER A 84 -0.08 -6.99 -5.53
N HIS A 85 -0.92 -5.95 -5.58
CA HIS A 85 -1.99 -5.75 -4.62
C HIS A 85 -3.23 -5.12 -5.28
N GLY A 86 -4.40 -5.39 -4.73
CA GLY A 86 -5.63 -4.70 -5.14
C GLY A 86 -5.63 -3.23 -4.71
N THR A 87 -6.20 -2.36 -5.53
CA THR A 87 -6.03 -0.91 -5.38
C THR A 87 -6.81 -0.30 -4.22
N ASP A 88 -7.92 -0.92 -3.76
CA ASP A 88 -8.82 -0.31 -2.78
C ASP A 88 -8.19 -0.12 -1.40
N THR A 89 -7.38 -1.09 -0.96
CA THR A 89 -6.69 -1.03 0.34
C THR A 89 -5.16 -0.99 0.24
N MET A 90 -4.61 -0.80 -0.97
CA MET A 90 -3.15 -0.73 -1.17
C MET A 90 -2.49 0.35 -0.31
N ALA A 91 -3.13 1.50 -0.15
CA ALA A 91 -2.61 2.59 0.67
C ALA A 91 -2.52 2.21 2.16
N TYR A 92 -3.49 1.46 2.66
CA TYR A 92 -3.47 0.93 4.04
C TYR A 92 -2.36 -0.10 4.22
N THR A 93 -2.22 -1.04 3.27
CA THR A 93 -1.14 -2.03 3.29
C THR A 93 0.24 -1.36 3.21
N ALA A 94 0.41 -0.37 2.35
CA ALA A 94 1.68 0.38 2.25
C ALA A 94 2.02 1.14 3.54
N ALA A 95 1.02 1.75 4.18
CA ALA A 95 1.20 2.40 5.47
C ALA A 95 1.58 1.38 6.56
N ALA A 96 0.83 0.28 6.68
CA ALA A 96 1.11 -0.78 7.66
C ALA A 96 2.51 -1.37 7.48
N LEU A 97 2.90 -1.72 6.25
CA LEU A 97 4.25 -2.23 5.96
C LEU A 97 5.34 -1.20 6.26
N SER A 98 5.07 0.10 6.10
CA SER A 98 6.03 1.15 6.46
C SER A 98 6.35 1.19 7.96
N TYR A 99 5.38 0.81 8.81
CA TYR A 99 5.58 0.71 10.26
C TYR A 99 6.10 -0.67 10.68
N LEU A 100 5.69 -1.74 10.01
CA LEU A 100 6.15 -3.10 10.28
C LEU A 100 7.60 -3.34 9.81
N ILE A 101 8.06 -2.59 8.78
CA ILE A 101 9.40 -2.73 8.19
C ILE A 101 10.05 -1.34 8.15
N GLN A 102 10.63 -0.93 9.26
CA GLN A 102 11.22 0.40 9.39
C GLN A 102 12.67 0.43 8.92
N GLY A 103 13.05 1.54 8.31
CA GLY A 103 14.43 1.81 7.96
C GLY A 103 15.05 0.83 6.94
N SER A 104 14.26 0.25 6.05
CA SER A 104 14.76 -0.65 5.02
C SER A 104 15.64 0.09 4.01
N PRO A 105 16.92 -0.29 3.82
CA PRO A 105 17.75 0.21 2.72
C PRO A 105 17.33 -0.35 1.35
N LYS A 106 16.50 -1.41 1.32
CA LYS A 106 16.00 -2.02 0.09
C LYS A 106 14.61 -1.50 -0.25
N PRO A 107 14.28 -1.26 -1.54
CA PRO A 107 12.95 -0.88 -1.96
C PRO A 107 11.92 -1.99 -1.70
N ILE A 108 10.77 -1.64 -1.16
CA ILE A 108 9.60 -2.49 -1.00
C ILE A 108 8.44 -1.78 -1.70
N VAL A 109 8.13 -2.21 -2.90
CA VAL A 109 7.26 -1.48 -3.83
C VAL A 109 5.92 -2.18 -3.95
N LEU A 110 4.85 -1.49 -3.60
CA LEU A 110 3.49 -1.96 -3.89
C LEU A 110 3.03 -1.40 -5.24
N THR A 111 2.36 -2.24 -6.01
CA THR A 111 1.71 -1.84 -7.25
C THR A 111 0.47 -2.68 -7.52
N GLY A 112 -0.31 -2.28 -8.49
CA GLY A 112 -1.53 -2.95 -8.91
C GLY A 112 -2.09 -2.31 -10.17
N ALA A 113 -3.36 -2.52 -10.44
CA ALA A 113 -3.99 -1.92 -11.61
C ALA A 113 -5.49 -1.70 -11.44
N GLN A 114 -6.03 -0.77 -12.21
CA GLN A 114 -7.47 -0.55 -12.31
C GLN A 114 -8.14 -1.54 -13.27
N LYS A 115 -7.35 -2.13 -14.20
CA LYS A 115 -7.83 -3.14 -15.14
C LYS A 115 -6.96 -4.40 -15.09
N PRO A 116 -7.54 -5.59 -15.34
CA PRO A 116 -6.78 -6.84 -15.45
C PRO A 116 -5.67 -6.76 -16.50
N ILE A 117 -4.59 -7.53 -16.30
CA ILE A 117 -3.40 -7.46 -17.14
C ILE A 117 -3.63 -7.88 -18.60
N TRP A 118 -4.58 -8.78 -18.84
CA TRP A 118 -4.95 -9.27 -20.17
C TRP A 118 -5.87 -8.32 -20.94
N PHE A 119 -6.40 -7.27 -20.29
CA PHE A 119 -7.36 -6.36 -20.90
C PHE A 119 -6.66 -5.38 -21.85
N ASP A 120 -7.29 -5.08 -23.00
CA ASP A 120 -6.79 -4.06 -23.90
C ASP A 120 -6.85 -2.67 -23.25
N GLY A 121 -5.77 -1.90 -23.39
CA GLY A 121 -5.66 -0.58 -22.77
C GLY A 121 -5.60 -0.63 -21.24
N THR A 122 -5.04 -1.72 -20.69
CA THR A 122 -4.75 -1.87 -19.25
C THR A 122 -3.62 -0.95 -18.79
N ASP A 123 -3.70 -0.49 -17.54
CA ASP A 123 -2.60 0.18 -16.82
C ASP A 123 -1.62 -0.79 -16.18
N SER A 124 -1.96 -2.10 -16.12
CA SER A 124 -1.21 -3.13 -15.41
C SER A 124 0.23 -3.28 -15.89
N LYS A 125 0.44 -3.34 -17.20
CA LYS A 125 1.78 -3.60 -17.78
C LYS A 125 2.74 -2.47 -17.47
N ARG A 126 2.26 -1.23 -17.57
CA ARG A 126 3.04 -0.05 -17.21
C ARG A 126 3.34 -0.02 -15.72
N ASN A 127 2.33 -0.18 -14.88
CA ASN A 127 2.49 -0.14 -13.43
C ASN A 127 3.48 -1.20 -12.94
N LEU A 128 3.42 -2.43 -13.48
CA LEU A 128 4.40 -3.47 -13.17
C LEU A 128 5.81 -3.08 -13.62
N THR A 129 5.99 -2.65 -14.86
CA THR A 129 7.30 -2.24 -15.38
C THR A 129 7.91 -1.13 -14.54
N ASP A 130 7.12 -0.09 -14.22
CA ASP A 130 7.55 1.05 -13.40
C ASP A 130 7.93 0.61 -11.98
N ALA A 131 7.17 -0.32 -11.39
CA ALA A 131 7.44 -0.87 -10.06
C ALA A 131 8.77 -1.64 -10.03
N PHE A 132 9.04 -2.50 -11.02
CA PHE A 132 10.30 -3.22 -11.12
C PHE A 132 11.47 -2.29 -11.42
N LEU A 133 11.29 -1.30 -12.28
CA LEU A 133 12.31 -0.28 -12.54
C LEU A 133 12.69 0.45 -11.24
N TYR A 134 11.68 0.85 -10.45
CA TYR A 134 11.93 1.51 -9.18
C TYR A 134 12.56 0.56 -8.15
N ALA A 135 12.13 -0.69 -8.07
CA ALA A 135 12.73 -1.70 -7.19
C ALA A 135 14.22 -1.93 -7.50
N CYS A 136 14.63 -1.78 -8.77
CA CYS A 136 16.03 -1.94 -9.19
C CYS A 136 16.90 -0.70 -8.93
N ARG A 137 16.33 0.50 -8.99
CA ARG A 137 17.07 1.77 -9.08
C ARG A 137 16.67 2.81 -8.05
N GLY A 138 15.57 2.59 -7.34
CA GLY A 138 14.99 3.55 -6.39
C GLY A 138 15.58 3.49 -5.00
N CYS A 139 14.92 4.22 -4.11
CA CYS A 139 15.27 4.32 -2.71
C CYS A 139 14.69 3.18 -1.89
N GLY A 140 15.34 2.85 -0.78
CA GLY A 140 14.80 1.95 0.24
C GLY A 140 13.51 2.47 0.90
N GLY A 141 12.89 1.61 1.71
CA GLY A 141 11.61 1.85 2.37
C GLY A 141 10.42 1.32 1.58
N VAL A 142 9.21 1.65 2.02
CA VAL A 142 7.95 1.20 1.42
C VAL A 142 7.34 2.30 0.57
N GLN A 143 7.05 2.00 -0.69
CA GLN A 143 6.46 2.94 -1.65
C GLN A 143 5.33 2.30 -2.44
N ILE A 144 4.42 3.14 -2.94
CA ILE A 144 3.50 2.77 -4.01
C ILE A 144 4.03 3.34 -5.32
N VAL A 145 4.13 2.48 -6.34
CA VAL A 145 4.39 2.90 -7.71
C VAL A 145 3.14 2.67 -8.54
N PHE A 146 2.56 3.76 -9.04
CA PHE A 146 1.31 3.71 -9.78
C PHE A 146 1.21 4.86 -10.78
N ASN A 147 0.86 4.54 -12.04
CA ASN A 147 0.74 5.51 -13.13
C ASN A 147 1.97 6.44 -13.26
N GLY A 148 3.17 5.88 -13.18
CA GLY A 148 4.43 6.60 -13.28
C GLY A 148 4.85 7.38 -12.03
N LYS A 149 4.03 7.44 -10.98
CA LYS A 149 4.34 8.13 -9.73
C LYS A 149 4.90 7.18 -8.70
N VAL A 150 5.87 7.66 -7.93
CA VAL A 150 6.42 6.96 -6.76
C VAL A 150 6.00 7.73 -5.52
N ILE A 151 5.17 7.12 -4.70
CA ILE A 151 4.54 7.74 -3.54
C ILE A 151 5.04 7.05 -2.27
N LEU A 152 5.41 7.83 -1.26
CA LEU A 152 5.79 7.29 0.06
C LEU A 152 4.61 6.50 0.65
N GLY A 153 4.85 5.29 1.14
CA GLY A 153 3.81 4.38 1.62
C GLY A 153 2.90 4.98 2.70
N THR A 154 3.46 5.79 3.60
CA THR A 154 2.70 6.48 4.65
C THR A 154 1.94 7.73 4.16
N ARG A 155 2.10 8.14 2.91
CA ARG A 155 1.49 9.35 2.33
C ARG A 155 0.54 9.05 1.18
N ALA A 156 0.46 7.80 0.76
CA ALA A 156 -0.38 7.39 -0.34
C ALA A 156 -1.86 7.37 0.06
N ARG A 157 -2.72 7.86 -0.84
CA ARG A 157 -4.17 7.75 -0.73
C ARG A 157 -4.77 7.45 -2.10
N LYS A 158 -5.74 6.51 -2.16
CA LYS A 158 -6.56 6.32 -3.35
C LYS A 158 -7.59 7.44 -3.41
N THR A 159 -7.42 8.38 -4.34
CA THR A 159 -8.26 9.58 -4.48
C THR A 159 -9.28 9.45 -5.62
N CYS A 160 -9.06 8.52 -6.54
CA CYS A 160 -9.97 8.26 -7.66
C CYS A 160 -10.27 6.77 -7.81
N SER A 161 -11.56 6.41 -7.88
CA SER A 161 -11.99 5.00 -7.94
C SER A 161 -11.81 4.37 -9.32
N LYS A 162 -11.94 5.13 -10.41
CA LYS A 162 -11.95 4.61 -11.79
C LYS A 162 -10.84 5.15 -12.69
N SER A 163 -10.10 6.16 -12.26
CA SER A 163 -9.02 6.75 -13.04
C SER A 163 -7.75 5.90 -12.94
N PHE A 164 -6.94 5.87 -14.00
CA PHE A 164 -5.58 5.36 -13.93
C PHE A 164 -4.69 6.22 -13.01
N GLN A 165 -5.03 7.49 -12.80
CA GLN A 165 -4.43 8.35 -11.77
C GLN A 165 -5.13 8.13 -10.43
N ALA A 166 -5.13 6.89 -9.94
CA ALA A 166 -5.91 6.51 -8.76
C ALA A 166 -5.32 7.01 -7.43
N PHE A 167 -4.01 7.18 -7.36
CA PHE A 167 -3.31 7.52 -6.12
C PHE A 167 -2.70 8.91 -6.15
N SER A 168 -2.69 9.54 -4.98
CA SER A 168 -2.03 10.83 -4.73
C SER A 168 -1.22 10.77 -3.45
N SER A 169 -0.16 11.57 -3.39
CA SER A 169 0.60 11.83 -2.16
C SER A 169 -0.08 12.93 -1.37
N VAL A 170 -0.40 12.67 -0.09
CA VAL A 170 -1.15 13.62 0.77
C VAL A 170 -0.18 14.44 1.59
N ASN A 171 -0.22 15.77 1.41
CA ASN A 171 0.62 16.74 2.12
C ASN A 171 2.12 16.40 2.09
N TYR A 172 2.57 15.76 1.02
CA TYR A 172 3.96 15.39 0.79
C TYR A 172 4.20 15.26 -0.73
N PRO A 173 5.37 15.62 -1.26
CA PRO A 173 5.67 15.46 -2.67
C PRO A 173 5.75 13.99 -3.09
N ASP A 174 5.55 13.69 -4.37
CA ASP A 174 5.94 12.41 -4.94
C ASP A 174 7.46 12.25 -4.77
N LEU A 175 7.93 11.04 -4.45
CA LEU A 175 9.37 10.78 -4.24
C LEU A 175 10.14 10.83 -5.56
N ALA A 176 9.52 10.33 -6.60
CA ALA A 176 10.06 10.23 -7.94
C ALA A 176 8.94 10.08 -8.97
N VAL A 177 9.31 10.22 -10.23
CA VAL A 177 8.44 9.88 -11.37
C VAL A 177 9.19 8.94 -12.30
N VAL A 178 8.50 7.95 -12.83
CA VAL A 178 8.97 7.10 -13.92
C VAL A 178 8.37 7.62 -15.22
N GLN A 179 9.19 8.08 -16.12
CA GLN A 179 8.80 8.57 -17.43
C GLN A 179 9.76 8.02 -18.48
N ASP A 180 9.21 7.43 -19.55
CA ASP A 180 9.98 6.85 -20.66
C ASP A 180 11.13 5.94 -20.18
N GLU A 181 10.82 5.11 -19.15
CA GLU A 181 11.75 4.18 -18.48
C GLU A 181 12.94 4.84 -17.75
N HIS A 182 12.84 6.12 -17.53
CA HIS A 182 13.78 6.88 -16.71
C HIS A 182 13.15 7.20 -15.36
N LEU A 183 13.93 6.98 -14.32
CA LEU A 183 13.57 7.36 -12.95
C LEU A 183 14.07 8.78 -12.69
N LEU A 184 13.15 9.71 -12.53
CA LEU A 184 13.42 11.09 -12.12
C LEU A 184 13.17 11.22 -10.62
N GLN A 185 14.25 11.18 -9.84
CA GLN A 185 14.20 11.25 -8.39
C GLN A 185 14.06 12.71 -7.93
N TYR A 186 13.01 13.02 -7.18
CA TYR A 186 12.77 14.37 -6.63
C TYR A 186 13.27 14.52 -5.20
N MET A 187 13.10 13.45 -4.41
CA MET A 187 13.48 13.45 -3.00
C MET A 187 14.74 12.62 -2.78
N ARG A 188 15.62 13.07 -1.90
CA ARG A 188 16.79 12.27 -1.50
C ARG A 188 16.36 11.04 -0.75
N CYS A 189 17.00 9.92 -1.05
CA CYS A 189 16.78 8.69 -0.30
C CYS A 189 17.31 8.83 1.13
N ALA A 190 16.50 8.45 2.11
CA ALA A 190 17.02 8.23 3.44
C ALA A 190 17.96 7.01 3.41
N CYS A 191 19.11 7.13 4.08
CA CYS A 191 20.08 6.06 4.15
C CYS A 191 19.96 5.38 5.51
N TYR A 192 19.58 4.11 5.49
CA TYR A 192 19.48 3.29 6.70
C TYR A 192 20.47 2.13 6.61
N PRO A 193 21.17 1.76 7.70
CA PRO A 193 22.16 0.67 7.65
C PRO A 193 21.49 -0.71 7.56
N ARG A 194 20.35 -0.89 8.17
CA ARG A 194 19.58 -2.15 8.21
C ARG A 194 18.13 -1.90 8.63
N PRO A 195 17.19 -2.79 8.25
CA PRO A 195 15.79 -2.67 8.65
C PRO A 195 15.58 -3.12 10.10
N VAL A 196 14.46 -2.64 10.66
CA VAL A 196 13.85 -3.20 11.88
C VAL A 196 12.51 -3.79 11.48
N PHE A 197 12.28 -5.04 11.83
CA PHE A 197 11.01 -5.74 11.58
C PHE A 197 10.21 -5.86 12.87
N TYR A 198 8.91 -5.58 12.77
CA TYR A 198 7.94 -5.79 13.82
C TYR A 198 6.98 -6.90 13.39
N ASP A 199 6.65 -7.80 14.29
CA ASP A 199 5.84 -9.00 14.04
C ASP A 199 4.48 -8.99 14.74
N THR A 200 4.16 -7.88 15.40
CA THR A 200 2.91 -7.68 16.13
C THR A 200 2.22 -6.36 15.73
N LEU A 201 0.92 -6.36 15.80
CA LEU A 201 0.05 -5.19 15.66
C LEU A 201 -1.02 -5.28 16.75
N ASP A 202 -1.35 -4.15 17.33
CA ASP A 202 -2.63 -3.99 18.00
C ASP A 202 -3.66 -3.62 16.94
N ASP A 203 -4.63 -4.49 16.70
CA ASP A 203 -5.66 -4.34 15.68
C ASP A 203 -7.03 -3.94 16.27
N ASN A 204 -7.12 -3.82 17.61
CA ASN A 204 -8.31 -3.31 18.28
C ASN A 204 -8.33 -1.77 18.29
N VAL A 205 -8.16 -1.17 17.11
CA VAL A 205 -8.14 0.29 16.90
C VAL A 205 -9.34 0.73 16.07
N GLY A 206 -10.10 1.69 16.59
CA GLY A 206 -11.24 2.29 15.91
C GLY A 206 -10.88 3.57 15.14
N LEU A 207 -11.63 3.86 14.09
CA LEU A 207 -11.59 5.13 13.37
C LEU A 207 -12.94 5.81 13.48
N LEU A 208 -13.00 6.95 14.18
CA LEU A 208 -14.17 7.82 14.21
C LEU A 208 -13.97 8.97 13.21
N LYS A 209 -14.64 8.89 12.07
CA LYS A 209 -14.71 10.01 11.14
C LYS A 209 -15.88 10.90 11.50
N LEU A 210 -15.62 12.13 11.92
CA LEU A 210 -16.66 13.11 12.22
C LEU A 210 -17.24 13.68 10.93
N ILE A 211 -18.57 13.69 10.90
CA ILE A 211 -19.36 14.46 9.93
C ILE A 211 -20.23 15.46 10.70
N PRO A 212 -20.72 16.57 10.09
CA PRO A 212 -21.65 17.47 10.76
C PRO A 212 -22.85 16.74 11.35
N GLY A 213 -23.10 16.92 12.63
CA GLY A 213 -24.19 16.25 13.36
C GLY A 213 -23.84 14.87 13.93
N THR A 214 -22.59 14.41 13.91
CA THR A 214 -22.19 13.19 14.61
C THR A 214 -22.43 13.36 16.11
N PRO A 215 -23.28 12.53 16.77
CA PRO A 215 -23.51 12.64 18.21
C PRO A 215 -22.28 12.21 19.01
N SER A 216 -21.99 12.89 20.12
CA SER A 216 -20.87 12.54 21.00
C SER A 216 -20.98 11.15 21.63
N ALA A 217 -22.19 10.61 21.76
CA ALA A 217 -22.43 9.22 22.20
C ALA A 217 -21.74 8.16 21.33
N VAL A 218 -21.47 8.46 20.04
CA VAL A 218 -20.68 7.56 19.18
C VAL A 218 -19.25 7.42 19.67
N LEU A 219 -18.66 8.52 20.15
CA LEU A 219 -17.32 8.51 20.73
C LEU A 219 -17.29 7.69 22.02
N GLU A 220 -18.27 7.88 22.92
CA GLU A 220 -18.39 7.09 24.17
C GLU A 220 -18.47 5.59 23.86
N PHE A 221 -19.34 5.20 22.93
CA PHE A 221 -19.48 3.81 22.50
C PHE A 221 -18.17 3.23 21.94
N MET A 222 -17.41 4.00 21.18
CA MET A 222 -16.13 3.53 20.61
C MET A 222 -15.05 3.41 21.67
N LEU A 223 -14.96 4.34 22.62
CA LEU A 223 -13.99 4.28 23.74
C LEU A 223 -14.20 3.05 24.64
N GLU A 224 -15.42 2.56 24.75
CA GLU A 224 -15.72 1.32 25.50
C GLU A 224 -15.30 0.04 24.76
N ARG A 225 -15.02 0.10 23.46
CA ARG A 225 -14.83 -1.08 22.58
C ARG A 225 -13.43 -1.24 22.04
N PHE A 226 -12.71 -0.16 21.88
CA PHE A 226 -11.39 -0.14 21.23
C PHE A 226 -10.30 0.24 22.23
N ASP A 227 -9.15 -0.40 22.11
CA ASP A 227 -7.96 -0.10 22.92
C ASP A 227 -7.27 1.20 22.45
N GLY A 228 -7.49 1.56 21.18
CA GLY A 228 -7.02 2.80 20.58
C GLY A 228 -8.08 3.42 19.65
N LEU A 229 -8.12 4.75 19.58
CA LEU A 229 -9.06 5.46 18.72
C LEU A 229 -8.40 6.59 17.96
N VAL A 230 -8.60 6.61 16.65
CA VAL A 230 -8.24 7.73 15.79
C VAL A 230 -9.48 8.54 15.49
N ILE A 231 -9.46 9.85 15.77
CA ILE A 231 -10.56 10.76 15.43
C ILE A 231 -10.15 11.58 14.20
N GLU A 232 -10.81 11.33 13.07
CA GLU A 232 -10.71 12.18 11.88
C GLU A 232 -11.69 13.34 12.02
N SER A 233 -11.18 14.47 12.50
CA SER A 233 -11.96 15.66 12.84
C SER A 233 -11.92 16.73 11.74
N PHE A 234 -12.45 17.92 12.02
CA PHE A 234 -12.52 19.04 11.07
C PHE A 234 -11.28 19.92 11.10
N GLY A 235 -10.91 20.42 9.93
CA GLY A 235 -9.84 21.42 9.78
C GLY A 235 -8.51 20.95 10.38
N VAL A 236 -8.02 21.69 11.36
CA VAL A 236 -6.76 21.41 12.06
C VAL A 236 -6.94 20.59 13.35
N GLY A 237 -8.08 19.91 13.51
CA GLY A 237 -8.35 19.08 14.68
C GLY A 237 -9.50 19.59 15.56
N GLY A 238 -10.38 20.45 15.03
CA GLY A 238 -11.54 20.97 15.77
C GLY A 238 -12.56 19.88 16.06
N LEU A 239 -13.06 19.83 17.31
CA LEU A 239 -14.16 18.98 17.74
C LEU A 239 -15.43 19.82 17.86
N PRO A 240 -16.60 19.30 17.48
CA PRO A 240 -17.84 20.04 17.60
C PRO A 240 -18.34 20.15 19.06
N GLU A 241 -19.08 21.18 19.34
CA GLU A 241 -19.85 21.35 20.57
C GLU A 241 -21.31 21.57 20.18
N TYR A 242 -22.13 20.54 20.33
CA TYR A 242 -23.56 20.62 20.02
C TYR A 242 -24.38 20.85 21.29
N GLU A 243 -25.35 21.78 21.21
CA GLU A 243 -26.25 22.05 22.33
C GLU A 243 -27.06 20.78 22.66
N GLY A 244 -27.06 20.40 23.93
CA GLY A 244 -27.76 19.21 24.42
C GLY A 244 -26.94 17.91 24.39
N ASP A 245 -25.80 17.89 23.71
CA ASP A 245 -24.88 16.75 23.72
C ASP A 245 -23.81 16.89 24.82
N ALA A 246 -23.27 15.76 25.28
CA ALA A 246 -22.08 15.77 26.12
C ALA A 246 -20.87 16.29 25.32
N SER A 247 -20.00 17.08 25.98
CA SER A 247 -18.80 17.61 25.32
C SER A 247 -17.84 16.49 24.89
N TYR A 248 -17.40 16.50 23.63
CA TYR A 248 -16.37 15.60 23.11
C TYR A 248 -15.08 15.67 23.94
N TYR A 249 -14.70 16.87 24.38
CA TYR A 249 -13.51 17.08 25.22
C TYR A 249 -13.63 16.42 26.59
N ASP A 250 -14.82 16.49 27.20
CA ASP A 250 -15.05 15.87 28.52
C ASP A 250 -15.12 14.35 28.43
N ILE A 251 -15.63 13.81 27.32
CA ILE A 251 -15.62 12.38 27.05
C ILE A 251 -14.18 11.88 26.91
N ILE A 252 -13.34 12.53 26.08
CA ILE A 252 -11.93 12.15 25.88
C ILE A 252 -11.13 12.23 27.19
N ARG A 253 -11.43 13.16 28.09
CA ARG A 253 -10.72 13.27 29.37
C ARG A 253 -11.09 12.18 30.38
N ARG A 254 -12.23 11.54 30.20
CA ARG A 254 -12.73 10.48 31.10
C ARG A 254 -12.30 9.07 30.65
N GLY A 255 -12.09 8.86 29.34
CA GLY A 255 -11.59 7.61 28.76
C GLY A 255 -10.07 7.62 28.68
#